data_0853c1bf962f25a4650f957bc4ec65fc
#
_entry.id   0853c1bf962f25a4650f957bc4ec65fc
#
_cell.length_a   1.000
_cell.length_b   1.000
_cell.length_c   1.000
_cell.angle_alpha   90.00
_cell.angle_beta   90.00
_cell.angle_gamma   90.00
#
_symmetry.space_group_name_H-M   'P 1'
#
loop_
_entity.id
_entity.type
_entity.pdbx_description
1 polymer ?
#
loop_
_entity_poly.entity_id
_entity_poly.type
_entity_poly.pdbx_seq_one_letter_code
_entity_poly.pdbx_strand_id
1 'polypeptide(L)'
;VNQALHLVLGDEELLVERAVAAVLRSVRQRTGTDDIPVSRLRAGEVGTYELAELLSPSLFADERVVVLEAAGEAGKEAAELIAAAAGDVPAGTVLIVVHSGGGRAKALATQLKTLGAQVHPCARITKPSERADFVRNEFRSLRAKVDQETVNALLDAVGSDVRELASACSQLVADTGGAWTPRR
;
A
#
# COMPACT_ATOMS: atom_id res chain seq x y z
N VAL A 1 -9.22 -4.43 15.42
CA VAL A 1 -8.76 -4.03 14.07
C VAL A 1 -9.71 -4.69 13.07
N ASN A 2 -10.39 -3.90 12.25
CA ASN A 2 -11.32 -4.40 11.24
C ASN A 2 -10.49 -5.00 10.08
N GLN A 3 -10.51 -6.33 9.92
CA GLN A 3 -9.76 -7.02 8.86
C GLN A 3 -10.31 -6.75 7.45
N ALA A 4 -11.47 -6.13 7.35
CA ALA A 4 -12.11 -5.79 6.08
C ALA A 4 -11.81 -4.34 5.63
N LEU A 5 -11.24 -3.49 6.49
CA LEU A 5 -10.94 -2.10 6.19
C LEU A 5 -9.44 -1.81 6.32
N HIS A 6 -8.83 -1.39 5.22
CA HIS A 6 -7.42 -1.03 5.14
C HIS A 6 -7.24 0.42 4.68
N LEU A 7 -6.36 1.15 5.35
CA LEU A 7 -5.93 2.49 4.95
C LEU A 7 -4.45 2.46 4.56
N VAL A 8 -4.17 2.60 3.27
CA VAL A 8 -2.82 2.80 2.75
C VAL A 8 -2.54 4.30 2.75
N LEU A 9 -1.68 4.73 3.69
CA LEU A 9 -1.51 6.15 4.00
C LEU A 9 -0.11 6.65 3.63
N GLY A 10 -0.04 7.47 2.62
CA GLY A 10 1.18 8.08 2.09
C GLY A 10 1.17 8.14 0.57
N ASP A 11 2.26 8.64 0.00
CA ASP A 11 2.42 8.90 -1.42
C ASP A 11 3.75 8.36 -1.99
N GLU A 12 4.43 7.45 -1.26
CA GLU A 12 5.55 6.68 -1.79
C GLU A 12 5.01 5.52 -2.64
N GLU A 13 5.06 5.68 -3.96
CA GLU A 13 4.40 4.78 -4.91
C GLU A 13 4.76 3.31 -4.71
N LEU A 14 6.05 2.99 -4.54
CA LEU A 14 6.49 1.60 -4.33
C LEU A 14 5.88 1.00 -3.07
N LEU A 15 5.82 1.77 -1.98
CA LEU A 15 5.26 1.30 -0.72
C LEU A 15 3.73 1.12 -0.84
N VAL A 16 3.05 2.04 -1.53
CA VAL A 16 1.60 1.95 -1.80
C VAL A 16 1.29 0.69 -2.61
N GLU A 17 2.00 0.45 -3.71
CA GLU A 17 1.83 -0.76 -4.54
C GLU A 17 2.04 -2.04 -3.72
N ARG A 18 3.10 -2.08 -2.92
CA ARG A 18 3.43 -3.23 -2.07
C ARG A 18 2.40 -3.47 -0.98
N ALA A 19 1.88 -2.41 -0.36
CA ALA A 19 0.85 -2.50 0.67
C ALA A 19 -0.45 -3.07 0.09
N VAL A 20 -0.91 -2.53 -1.04
CA VAL A 20 -2.10 -3.05 -1.73
C VAL A 20 -1.90 -4.51 -2.14
N ALA A 21 -0.76 -4.85 -2.74
CA ALA A 21 -0.45 -6.23 -3.12
C ALA A 21 -0.38 -7.18 -1.91
N ALA A 22 0.12 -6.72 -0.77
CA ALA A 22 0.17 -7.51 0.46
C ALA A 22 -1.23 -7.82 1.00
N VAL A 23 -2.13 -6.84 1.00
CA VAL A 23 -3.53 -7.05 1.38
C VAL A 23 -4.21 -8.04 0.45
N LEU A 24 -4.05 -7.87 -0.88
CA LEU A 24 -4.61 -8.80 -1.87
C LEU A 24 -4.10 -10.24 -1.67
N ARG A 25 -2.80 -10.43 -1.43
CA ARG A 25 -2.25 -11.75 -1.11
C ARG A 25 -2.85 -12.35 0.15
N SER A 26 -3.02 -11.55 1.20
CA SER A 26 -3.63 -11.98 2.46
C SER A 26 -5.07 -12.42 2.27
N VAL A 27 -5.85 -11.69 1.45
CA VAL A 27 -7.23 -12.07 1.11
C VAL A 27 -7.25 -13.40 0.36
N ARG A 28 -6.44 -13.56 -0.69
CA ARG A 28 -6.33 -14.81 -1.46
C ARG A 28 -5.93 -16.01 -0.60
N GLN A 29 -4.97 -15.83 0.31
CA GLN A 29 -4.56 -16.88 1.24
C GLN A 29 -5.67 -17.28 2.19
N ARG A 30 -6.46 -16.31 2.68
CA ARG A 30 -7.59 -16.57 3.58
C ARG A 30 -8.74 -17.30 2.89
N THR A 31 -9.04 -16.93 1.66
CA THR A 31 -10.15 -17.49 0.87
C THR A 31 -9.78 -18.80 0.18
N GLY A 32 -8.49 -19.07 0.01
CA GLY A 32 -8.01 -20.25 -0.71
C GLY A 32 -8.22 -20.19 -2.22
N THR A 33 -8.51 -19.01 -2.79
CA THR A 33 -8.69 -18.80 -4.22
C THR A 33 -7.91 -17.58 -4.71
N ASP A 34 -7.36 -17.67 -5.91
CA ASP A 34 -6.72 -16.55 -6.59
C ASP A 34 -7.72 -15.70 -7.40
N ASP A 35 -8.89 -16.25 -7.69
CA ASP A 35 -9.94 -15.63 -8.50
C ASP A 35 -10.90 -14.78 -7.63
N ILE A 36 -10.38 -13.70 -7.05
CA ILE A 36 -11.17 -12.75 -6.27
C ILE A 36 -11.40 -11.52 -7.14
N PRO A 37 -12.66 -11.09 -7.33
CA PRO A 37 -12.96 -9.84 -8.03
C PRO A 37 -12.29 -8.65 -7.34
N VAL A 38 -11.48 -7.89 -8.08
CA VAL A 38 -10.81 -6.66 -7.61
C VAL A 38 -11.28 -5.50 -8.45
N SER A 39 -12.00 -4.59 -7.84
CA SER A 39 -12.41 -3.33 -8.45
C SER A 39 -11.49 -2.20 -7.99
N ARG A 40 -10.97 -1.40 -8.93
CA ARG A 40 -10.13 -0.24 -8.65
C ARG A 40 -10.75 1.01 -9.22
N LEU A 41 -10.90 2.03 -8.41
CA LEU A 41 -11.42 3.34 -8.80
C LEU A 41 -10.62 4.47 -8.17
N ARG A 42 -10.48 5.59 -8.90
CA ARG A 42 -9.94 6.83 -8.35
C ARG A 42 -11.08 7.66 -7.77
N ALA A 43 -11.10 7.81 -6.46
CA ALA A 43 -12.21 8.41 -5.71
C ALA A 43 -12.54 9.87 -6.12
N GLY A 44 -11.57 10.60 -6.70
CA GLY A 44 -11.78 11.97 -7.18
C GLY A 44 -12.33 12.09 -8.61
N GLU A 45 -12.37 10.99 -9.37
CA GLU A 45 -12.75 10.97 -10.80
C GLU A 45 -14.09 10.27 -11.05
N VAL A 46 -14.56 9.50 -10.08
CA VAL A 46 -15.78 8.68 -10.19
C VAL A 46 -16.99 9.45 -9.74
N GLY A 47 -18.10 9.27 -10.44
CA GLY A 47 -19.41 9.79 -10.03
C GLY A 47 -19.88 9.16 -8.73
N THR A 48 -20.60 9.95 -7.92
CA THR A 48 -21.11 9.46 -6.61
C THR A 48 -22.02 8.25 -6.75
N TYR A 49 -22.78 8.14 -7.84
CA TYR A 49 -23.63 6.99 -8.12
C TYR A 49 -22.82 5.69 -8.33
N GLU A 50 -21.79 5.74 -9.18
CA GLU A 50 -20.92 4.59 -9.47
C GLU A 50 -20.15 4.15 -8.22
N LEU A 51 -19.68 5.13 -7.42
CA LEU A 51 -19.03 4.85 -6.15
C LEU A 51 -20.00 4.19 -5.15
N ALA A 52 -21.24 4.68 -5.05
CA ALA A 52 -22.25 4.11 -4.19
C ALA A 52 -22.63 2.68 -4.61
N GLU A 53 -22.73 2.41 -5.92
CA GLU A 53 -22.98 1.07 -6.45
C GLU A 53 -21.85 0.12 -6.10
N LEU A 54 -20.60 0.55 -6.29
CA LEU A 54 -19.42 -0.26 -5.96
C LEU A 54 -19.34 -0.59 -4.47
N LEU A 55 -19.72 0.35 -3.61
CA LEU A 55 -19.68 0.18 -2.16
C LEU A 55 -20.91 -0.56 -1.58
N SER A 56 -21.92 -0.82 -2.42
CA SER A 56 -23.11 -1.57 -2.01
C SER A 56 -22.80 -3.06 -1.84
N PRO A 57 -23.56 -3.81 -1.02
CA PRO A 57 -23.41 -5.26 -0.88
C PRO A 57 -23.50 -5.97 -2.23
N SER A 58 -22.60 -6.93 -2.48
CA SER A 58 -22.66 -7.75 -3.70
C SER A 58 -23.73 -8.83 -3.56
N LEU A 59 -24.50 -9.05 -4.62
CA LEU A 59 -25.48 -10.12 -4.72
C LEU A 59 -24.89 -11.43 -5.29
N PHE A 60 -23.68 -11.36 -5.87
CA PHE A 60 -23.12 -12.45 -6.70
C PHE A 60 -21.71 -12.88 -6.33
N ALA A 61 -21.05 -12.19 -5.42
CA ALA A 61 -19.67 -12.54 -5.03
C ALA A 61 -19.61 -12.80 -3.52
N ASP A 62 -19.11 -14.00 -3.16
CA ASP A 62 -18.88 -14.36 -1.77
C ASP A 62 -17.78 -13.50 -1.14
N GLU A 63 -16.75 -13.15 -1.94
CA GLU A 63 -15.66 -12.26 -1.53
C GLU A 63 -15.23 -11.35 -2.69
N ARG A 64 -14.92 -10.08 -2.38
CA ARG A 64 -14.39 -9.11 -3.33
C ARG A 64 -13.46 -8.11 -2.65
N VAL A 65 -12.60 -7.49 -3.43
CA VAL A 65 -11.75 -6.39 -2.97
C VAL A 65 -12.08 -5.12 -3.73
N VAL A 66 -12.29 -4.04 -3.01
CA VAL A 66 -12.48 -2.69 -3.56
C VAL A 66 -11.28 -1.84 -3.18
N VAL A 67 -10.60 -1.28 -4.18
CA VAL A 67 -9.46 -0.38 -3.99
C VAL A 67 -9.88 1.01 -4.45
N LEU A 68 -9.96 1.93 -3.51
CA LEU A 68 -10.22 3.35 -3.77
C LEU A 68 -8.91 4.12 -3.76
N GLU A 69 -8.45 4.50 -4.94
CA GLU A 69 -7.21 5.25 -5.14
C GLU A 69 -7.46 6.76 -5.02
N ALA A 70 -6.41 7.51 -4.69
CA ALA A 70 -6.44 8.98 -4.58
C ALA A 70 -7.60 9.54 -3.71
N ALA A 71 -7.94 8.84 -2.61
CA ALA A 71 -9.06 9.23 -1.76
C ALA A 71 -8.90 10.63 -1.13
N GLY A 72 -7.68 11.15 -1.02
CA GLY A 72 -7.42 12.53 -0.62
C GLY A 72 -7.97 13.58 -1.59
N GLU A 73 -8.18 13.23 -2.85
CA GLU A 73 -8.73 14.10 -3.89
C GLU A 73 -10.25 14.00 -4.03
N ALA A 74 -10.89 13.15 -3.25
CA ALA A 74 -12.34 12.98 -3.26
C ALA A 74 -13.08 14.29 -2.96
N GLY A 75 -14.16 14.54 -3.67
CA GLY A 75 -15.11 15.59 -3.33
C GLY A 75 -15.83 15.27 -2.02
N LYS A 76 -16.55 16.25 -1.45
CA LYS A 76 -17.22 16.09 -0.16
C LYS A 76 -18.17 14.89 -0.13
N GLU A 77 -19.03 14.78 -1.12
CA GLU A 77 -20.02 13.68 -1.22
C GLU A 77 -19.34 12.31 -1.34
N ALA A 78 -18.29 12.20 -2.18
CA ALA A 78 -17.54 10.96 -2.31
C ALA A 78 -16.82 10.58 -1.01
N ALA A 79 -16.24 11.56 -0.31
CA ALA A 79 -15.61 11.32 0.99
C ALA A 79 -16.60 10.84 2.05
N GLU A 80 -17.82 11.41 2.07
CA GLU A 80 -18.90 10.98 2.95
C GLU A 80 -19.37 9.55 2.64
N LEU A 81 -19.50 9.19 1.36
CA LEU A 81 -19.82 7.82 0.94
C LEU A 81 -18.75 6.81 1.35
N ILE A 82 -17.47 7.17 1.16
CA ILE A 82 -16.35 6.31 1.57
C ILE A 82 -16.34 6.12 3.08
N ALA A 83 -16.55 7.18 3.86
CA ALA A 83 -16.58 7.11 5.31
C ALA A 83 -17.77 6.27 5.82
N ALA A 84 -18.94 6.41 5.20
CA ALA A 84 -20.12 5.62 5.53
C ALA A 84 -19.89 4.12 5.26
N ALA A 85 -19.38 3.77 4.08
CA ALA A 85 -19.05 2.39 3.73
C ALA A 85 -17.93 1.80 4.61
N ALA A 86 -16.95 2.62 5.01
CA ALA A 86 -15.89 2.20 5.92
C ALA A 86 -16.42 1.94 7.35
N GLY A 87 -17.49 2.61 7.75
CA GLY A 87 -18.16 2.40 9.04
C GLY A 87 -18.87 1.06 9.14
N ASP A 88 -19.37 0.55 8.01
CA ASP A 88 -20.07 -0.73 7.90
C ASP A 88 -19.69 -1.40 6.56
N VAL A 89 -18.47 -1.94 6.52
CA VAL A 89 -17.97 -2.62 5.31
C VAL A 89 -18.85 -3.85 5.03
N PRO A 90 -19.47 -3.94 3.85
CA PRO A 90 -20.35 -5.06 3.53
C PRO A 90 -19.67 -6.42 3.69
N ALA A 91 -20.41 -7.42 4.17
CA ALA A 91 -19.90 -8.78 4.30
C ALA A 91 -19.33 -9.28 2.96
N GLY A 92 -18.22 -10.00 3.01
CA GLY A 92 -17.51 -10.47 1.83
C GLY A 92 -16.72 -9.37 1.09
N THR A 93 -16.72 -8.11 1.57
CA THR A 93 -15.94 -7.03 0.94
C THR A 93 -14.71 -6.69 1.78
N VAL A 94 -13.57 -6.55 1.12
CA VAL A 94 -12.39 -5.92 1.69
C VAL A 94 -12.20 -4.56 1.02
N LEU A 95 -12.25 -3.50 1.81
CA LEU A 95 -12.11 -2.13 1.36
C LEU A 95 -10.69 -1.62 1.63
N ILE A 96 -9.98 -1.26 0.58
CA ILE A 96 -8.64 -0.65 0.64
C ILE A 96 -8.77 0.79 0.19
N VAL A 97 -8.47 1.73 1.08
CA VAL A 97 -8.49 3.16 0.77
C VAL A 97 -7.05 3.68 0.72
N VAL A 98 -6.62 4.15 -0.45
CA VAL A 98 -5.31 4.76 -0.67
C VAL A 98 -5.45 6.27 -0.54
N HIS A 99 -4.75 6.86 0.43
CA HIS A 99 -4.85 8.26 0.77
C HIS A 99 -3.46 8.86 1.01
N SER A 100 -3.13 9.96 0.36
CA SER A 100 -1.81 10.62 0.50
C SER A 100 -1.55 11.23 1.88
N GLY A 101 -2.58 11.45 2.68
CA GLY A 101 -2.54 12.19 3.94
C GLY A 101 -2.83 13.70 3.77
N GLY A 102 -2.94 14.18 2.54
CA GLY A 102 -3.27 15.54 2.14
C GLY A 102 -4.55 15.63 1.31
N GLY A 103 -4.65 16.67 0.47
CA GLY A 103 -5.75 16.86 -0.47
C GLY A 103 -7.02 17.44 0.14
N ARG A 104 -8.09 17.47 -0.67
CA ARG A 104 -9.39 18.06 -0.31
C ARG A 104 -10.11 17.30 0.81
N ALA A 105 -9.94 15.98 0.82
CA ALA A 105 -10.54 15.07 1.79
C ALA A 105 -9.57 14.66 2.91
N LYS A 106 -8.68 15.55 3.35
CA LYS A 106 -7.68 15.26 4.39
C LYS A 106 -8.27 14.65 5.66
N ALA A 107 -9.46 15.09 6.08
CA ALA A 107 -10.15 14.60 7.27
C ALA A 107 -10.53 13.11 7.16
N LEU A 108 -10.75 12.60 5.94
CA LEU A 108 -11.14 11.20 5.69
C LEU A 108 -10.09 10.21 6.25
N ALA A 109 -8.80 10.51 6.13
CA ALA A 109 -7.76 9.65 6.68
C ALA A 109 -7.88 9.49 8.21
N THR A 110 -8.24 10.56 8.93
CA THR A 110 -8.46 10.51 10.38
C THR A 110 -9.74 9.74 10.71
N GLN A 111 -10.81 9.95 9.95
CA GLN A 111 -12.06 9.21 10.12
C GLN A 111 -11.87 7.71 9.94
N LEU A 112 -11.16 7.29 8.88
CA LEU A 112 -10.86 5.88 8.62
C LEU A 112 -10.06 5.22 9.76
N LYS A 113 -9.10 5.95 10.34
CA LYS A 113 -8.38 5.46 11.54
C LYS A 113 -9.31 5.27 12.73
N THR A 114 -10.21 6.22 12.98
CA THR A 114 -11.19 6.15 14.07
C THR A 114 -12.17 4.98 13.87
N LEU A 115 -12.51 4.66 12.62
CA LEU A 115 -13.35 3.51 12.25
C LEU A 115 -12.61 2.16 12.35
N GLY A 116 -11.35 2.17 12.79
CA GLY A 116 -10.59 0.95 13.04
C GLY A 116 -9.87 0.39 11.81
N ALA A 117 -9.63 1.20 10.78
CA ALA A 117 -8.87 0.78 9.62
C ALA A 117 -7.47 0.26 10.00
N GLN A 118 -7.06 -0.84 9.41
CA GLN A 118 -5.67 -1.28 9.47
C GLN A 118 -4.80 -0.34 8.64
N VAL A 119 -3.91 0.41 9.30
CA VAL A 119 -3.08 1.42 8.64
C VAL A 119 -1.79 0.81 8.09
N HIS A 120 -1.53 1.06 6.81
CA HIS A 120 -0.28 0.75 6.13
C HIS A 120 0.45 2.07 5.83
N PRO A 121 1.50 2.42 6.59
CA PRO A 121 2.22 3.68 6.37
C PRO A 121 3.07 3.59 5.11
N CYS A 122 2.84 4.54 4.18
CA CYS A 122 3.51 4.64 2.89
C CYS A 122 4.03 6.05 2.62
N ALA A 123 4.48 6.75 3.67
CA ALA A 123 5.04 8.08 3.55
C ALA A 123 6.33 8.09 2.72
N ARG A 124 6.60 9.18 2.01
CA ARG A 124 7.85 9.36 1.26
C ARG A 124 9.06 9.21 2.16
N ILE A 125 10.03 8.48 1.66
CA ILE A 125 11.33 8.27 2.31
C ILE A 125 12.25 9.42 1.90
N THR A 126 12.33 10.46 2.72
CA THR A 126 13.07 11.68 2.37
C THR A 126 14.41 11.80 3.07
N LYS A 127 14.56 11.25 4.27
CA LYS A 127 15.78 11.37 5.05
C LYS A 127 16.82 10.32 4.68
N PRO A 128 18.12 10.66 4.67
CA PRO A 128 19.17 9.68 4.40
C PRO A 128 19.12 8.45 5.31
N SER A 129 18.82 8.63 6.59
CA SER A 129 18.68 7.53 7.55
C SER A 129 17.52 6.59 7.20
N GLU A 130 16.37 7.15 6.78
CA GLU A 130 15.20 6.35 6.36
C GLU A 130 15.51 5.55 5.09
N ARG A 131 16.27 6.12 4.14
CA ARG A 131 16.73 5.41 2.95
C ARG A 131 17.69 4.28 3.30
N ALA A 132 18.62 4.51 4.22
CA ALA A 132 19.51 3.45 4.70
C ALA A 132 18.73 2.32 5.38
N ASP A 133 17.74 2.64 6.18
CA ASP A 133 16.86 1.65 6.81
C ASP A 133 16.02 0.90 5.77
N PHE A 134 15.53 1.59 4.75
CA PHE A 134 14.85 0.95 3.61
C PHE A 134 15.75 -0.07 2.92
N VAL A 135 16.98 0.30 2.55
CA VAL A 135 17.95 -0.60 1.93
C VAL A 135 18.22 -1.84 2.82
N ARG A 136 18.46 -1.64 4.12
CA ARG A 136 18.64 -2.77 5.06
C ARG A 136 17.43 -3.69 5.11
N ASN A 137 16.21 -3.11 5.05
CA ASN A 137 14.97 -3.88 5.06
C ASN A 137 14.77 -4.65 3.74
N GLU A 138 15.17 -4.08 2.59
CA GLU A 138 15.19 -4.80 1.31
C GLU A 138 16.08 -6.05 1.39
N PHE A 139 17.33 -5.91 1.83
CA PHE A 139 18.21 -7.07 2.00
C PHE A 139 17.65 -8.10 2.98
N ARG A 140 17.05 -7.64 4.09
CA ARG A 140 16.41 -8.55 5.04
C ARG A 140 15.24 -9.32 4.41
N SER A 141 14.42 -8.67 3.59
CA SER A 141 13.30 -9.30 2.88
C SER A 141 13.78 -10.35 1.88
N LEU A 142 14.94 -10.11 1.28
CA LEU A 142 15.63 -11.03 0.38
C LEU A 142 16.46 -12.12 1.12
N ARG A 143 16.38 -12.15 2.46
CA ARG A 143 17.13 -13.07 3.33
C ARG A 143 18.65 -12.95 3.18
N ALA A 144 19.15 -11.81 2.75
CA ALA A 144 20.55 -11.50 2.58
C ALA A 144 21.06 -10.60 3.72
N LYS A 145 22.34 -10.72 4.06
CA LYS A 145 23.02 -9.82 5.01
C LYS A 145 23.69 -8.70 4.23
N VAL A 146 23.69 -7.52 4.80
CA VAL A 146 24.36 -6.34 4.23
C VAL A 146 25.13 -5.61 5.33
N ASP A 147 26.33 -5.14 5.02
CA ASP A 147 27.08 -4.25 5.90
C ASP A 147 26.80 -2.78 5.60
N GLN A 148 27.29 -1.91 6.48
CA GLN A 148 27.06 -0.47 6.37
C GLN A 148 27.77 0.15 5.15
N GLU A 149 28.92 -0.39 4.76
CA GLU A 149 29.69 0.09 3.61
C GLU A 149 28.92 -0.14 2.31
N THR A 150 28.32 -1.31 2.15
CA THR A 150 27.45 -1.64 1.01
C THR A 150 26.20 -0.76 0.98
N VAL A 151 25.58 -0.53 2.12
CA VAL A 151 24.40 0.38 2.19
C VAL A 151 24.77 1.77 1.72
N ASN A 152 25.91 2.30 2.18
CA ASN A 152 26.38 3.63 1.76
C ASN A 152 26.71 3.66 0.26
N ALA A 153 27.44 2.66 -0.23
CA ALA A 153 27.79 2.56 -1.65
C ALA A 153 26.57 2.50 -2.57
N LEU A 154 25.52 1.77 -2.16
CA LEU A 154 24.25 1.74 -2.90
C LEU A 154 23.56 3.10 -2.92
N LEU A 155 23.50 3.78 -1.78
CA LEU A 155 22.87 5.10 -1.68
C LEU A 155 23.63 6.15 -2.52
N ASP A 156 24.95 6.06 -2.55
CA ASP A 156 25.81 6.96 -3.35
C ASP A 156 25.68 6.68 -4.86
N ALA A 157 25.57 5.40 -5.25
CA ALA A 157 25.50 5.01 -6.64
C ALA A 157 24.09 5.20 -7.26
N VAL A 158 23.03 4.93 -6.52
CA VAL A 158 21.64 4.91 -7.01
C VAL A 158 20.91 6.21 -6.69
N GLY A 159 21.25 6.86 -5.58
CA GLY A 159 20.63 8.09 -5.15
C GLY A 159 19.39 7.89 -4.27
N SER A 160 18.31 8.63 -4.56
CA SER A 160 17.16 8.74 -3.64
C SER A 160 15.89 8.02 -4.11
N ASP A 161 15.87 7.49 -5.31
CA ASP A 161 14.70 6.79 -5.83
C ASP A 161 14.54 5.42 -5.17
N VAL A 162 13.41 5.26 -4.47
CA VAL A 162 13.15 4.07 -3.64
C VAL A 162 12.96 2.81 -4.50
N ARG A 163 12.39 2.96 -5.70
CA ARG A 163 12.18 1.85 -6.64
C ARG A 163 13.51 1.39 -7.24
N GLU A 164 14.38 2.33 -7.60
CA GLU A 164 15.71 2.01 -8.09
C GLU A 164 16.57 1.37 -7.00
N LEU A 165 16.50 1.87 -5.75
CA LEU A 165 17.16 1.24 -4.61
C LEU A 165 16.69 -0.20 -4.39
N ALA A 166 15.38 -0.46 -4.43
CA ALA A 166 14.84 -1.81 -4.30
C ALA A 166 15.33 -2.75 -5.42
N SER A 167 15.35 -2.24 -6.66
CA SER A 167 15.83 -2.99 -7.82
C SER A 167 17.32 -3.32 -7.70
N ALA A 168 18.14 -2.34 -7.28
CA ALA A 168 19.58 -2.53 -7.08
C ALA A 168 19.88 -3.55 -5.97
N CYS A 169 19.12 -3.52 -4.86
CA CYS A 169 19.24 -4.54 -3.82
C CYS A 169 18.93 -5.95 -4.35
N SER A 170 17.86 -6.09 -5.11
CA SER A 170 17.46 -7.37 -5.70
C SER A 170 18.51 -7.90 -6.68
N GLN A 171 19.03 -7.02 -7.54
CA GLN A 171 20.08 -7.36 -8.49
C GLN A 171 21.36 -7.81 -7.78
N LEU A 172 21.79 -7.06 -6.77
CA LEU A 172 23.01 -7.39 -6.03
C LEU A 172 22.90 -8.76 -5.32
N VAL A 173 21.75 -9.07 -4.75
CA VAL A 173 21.50 -10.38 -4.13
C VAL A 173 21.50 -11.49 -5.17
N ALA A 174 20.89 -11.26 -6.34
CA ALA A 174 20.88 -12.24 -7.44
C ALA A 174 22.29 -12.52 -7.96
N ASP A 175 23.10 -11.49 -8.18
CA ASP A 175 24.45 -11.60 -8.73
C ASP A 175 25.45 -12.27 -7.76
N THR A 176 25.21 -12.11 -6.44
CA THR A 176 26.11 -12.64 -5.40
C THR A 176 25.63 -13.93 -4.76
N GLY A 177 24.48 -14.45 -5.17
CA GLY A 177 23.87 -15.64 -4.57
C GLY A 177 23.54 -15.47 -3.08
N GLY A 178 23.33 -14.22 -2.63
CA GLY A 178 23.01 -13.88 -1.23
C GLY A 178 24.23 -13.85 -0.29
N ALA A 179 25.43 -14.17 -0.78
CA ALA A 179 26.67 -14.16 -0.01
C ALA A 179 27.59 -13.03 -0.50
N TRP A 180 27.23 -11.79 -0.18
CA TRP A 180 28.10 -10.67 -0.50
C TRP A 180 29.13 -10.45 0.63
N THR A 181 30.39 -10.64 0.33
CA THR A 181 31.54 -10.18 1.12
C THR A 181 32.28 -9.13 0.30
N PRO A 182 32.53 -7.90 0.84
CA PRO A 182 33.32 -6.92 0.12
C PRO A 182 34.70 -7.53 -0.22
N ARG A 183 35.11 -7.44 -1.49
CA ARG A 183 36.51 -7.71 -1.82
C ARG A 183 37.34 -6.56 -1.25
N ARG A 184 38.28 -6.89 -0.38
CA ARG A 184 39.32 -5.98 0.09
C ARG A 184 40.17 -5.46 -1.06
#